data_445a89a0f15d776ee05841f416086ffa
#
_entry.id   445a89a0f15d776ee05841f416086ffa
#
_cell.length_a   1.000
_cell.length_b   1.000
_cell.length_c   1.000
_cell.angle_alpha   90.00
_cell.angle_beta   90.00
_cell.angle_gamma   90.00
#
_symmetry.space_group_name_H-M   'P 1'
#
loop_
_entity.id
_entity.type
_entity.pdbx_description
1 polymer ?
#
loop_
_entity_poly.entity_id
_entity_poly.type
_entity_poly.pdbx_seq_one_letter_code
_entity_poly.pdbx_strand_id
1 'polypeptide(L)'
;MHKTLAKKAPVGTAKKASEIILLVSTSKGGFIYYSDEKRRFWEVNGPYLLGSIVHHMILDPRDSKTILMAAQTKTHGPMIFKSVDFGMNWV
;
A
#
# COMPACT_ATOMS: atom_id res chain seq x y z
N MET A 1 4.29 9.80 -18.09
CA MET A 1 4.55 9.03 -17.79
C MET A 1 4.45 7.95 -17.98
N HIS A 2 4.69 7.30 -17.82
CA HIS A 2 4.51 6.19 -18.07
C HIS A 2 4.43 5.24 -17.29
N LYS A 3 3.84 4.91 -17.04
CA LYS A 3 3.37 4.02 -16.56
C LYS A 3 3.90 2.78 -16.67
N THR A 4 4.38 2.58 -17.51
CA THR A 4 5.02 1.34 -17.82
C THR A 4 6.21 1.02 -16.95
N LEU A 5 6.65 1.97 -16.18
CA LEU A 5 7.70 1.71 -15.22
C LEU A 5 7.20 0.97 -14.00
N ALA A 6 5.89 1.01 -13.76
CA ALA A 6 5.33 0.35 -12.61
C ALA A 6 4.89 -1.05 -12.99
N LYS A 7 5.35 -2.04 -12.28
CA LYS A 7 4.87 -3.39 -12.41
C LYS A 7 4.58 -3.95 -11.03
N LYS A 8 3.78 -4.99 -10.97
CA LYS A 8 3.29 -5.50 -9.72
C LYS A 8 4.42 -6.09 -8.87
N ALA A 9 4.54 -5.60 -7.64
CA ALA A 9 5.52 -6.10 -6.70
C ALA A 9 5.01 -7.37 -6.01
N PRO A 10 5.90 -8.19 -5.45
CA PRO A 10 5.47 -9.34 -4.66
C PRO A 10 4.66 -8.90 -3.46
N VAL A 11 3.51 -9.56 -3.24
CA VAL A 11 2.62 -9.24 -2.14
C VAL A 11 3.00 -10.08 -0.93
N GLY A 12 2.87 -9.49 0.26
CA GLY A 12 3.14 -10.20 1.50
C GLY A 12 4.59 -10.18 1.93
N THR A 13 5.44 -9.49 1.19
CA THR A 13 6.86 -9.39 1.49
C THR A 13 7.12 -8.17 2.37
N ALA A 14 7.89 -8.35 3.43
CA ALA A 14 8.27 -7.22 4.27
C ALA A 14 9.23 -6.31 3.51
N LYS A 15 9.26 -5.04 3.91
CA LYS A 15 10.18 -4.06 3.34
C LYS A 15 11.62 -4.47 3.60
N LYS A 16 12.43 -4.47 2.57
CA LYS A 16 13.88 -4.67 2.70
C LYS A 16 14.53 -3.36 3.11
N ALA A 17 15.68 -3.47 3.75
CA ALA A 17 16.35 -2.29 4.31
C ALA A 17 16.65 -1.21 3.27
N SER A 18 16.97 -1.61 2.04
CA SER A 18 17.32 -0.67 0.98
C SER A 18 16.14 -0.24 0.11
N GLU A 19 14.95 -0.75 0.38
CA GLU A 19 13.77 -0.41 -0.41
C GLU A 19 13.17 0.92 0.01
N ILE A 20 12.61 1.60 -0.98
CA ILE A 20 11.79 2.79 -0.74
C ILE A 20 10.36 2.40 -0.94
N ILE A 21 9.52 2.74 0.03
CA ILE A 21 8.10 2.41 0.02
C ILE A 21 7.30 3.70 0.01
N LEU A 22 6.37 3.82 -0.92
CA LEU A 22 5.40 4.92 -0.93
C LEU A 22 4.02 4.32 -0.71
N LEU A 23 3.33 4.81 0.31
CA LEU A 23 1.94 4.46 0.55
C LEU A 23 1.09 5.60 0.02
N VAL A 24 0.23 5.30 -0.95
CA VAL A 24 -0.55 6.33 -1.64
C VAL A 24 -2.02 6.11 -1.38
N SER A 25 -2.65 7.08 -0.73
CA SER A 25 -4.06 7.07 -0.40
C SER A 25 -4.81 7.86 -1.47
N THR A 26 -5.84 7.24 -2.04
CA THR A 26 -6.63 7.90 -3.09
C THR A 26 -8.12 7.71 -2.85
N SER A 27 -8.91 8.44 -3.61
CA SER A 27 -10.36 8.31 -3.56
C SER A 27 -10.87 7.01 -4.19
N LYS A 28 -9.99 6.21 -4.77
CA LYS A 28 -10.36 4.97 -5.45
C LYS A 28 -9.72 3.74 -4.82
N GLY A 29 -8.99 3.92 -3.74
CA GLY A 29 -8.32 2.83 -3.04
C GLY A 29 -6.92 3.23 -2.63
N GLY A 30 -6.20 2.29 -2.04
CA GLY A 30 -4.84 2.52 -1.61
C GLY A 30 -3.85 1.79 -2.50
N PHE A 31 -2.65 2.32 -2.60
CA PHE A 31 -1.60 1.73 -3.41
C PHE A 31 -0.30 1.69 -2.62
N ILE A 32 0.50 0.67 -2.88
CA ILE A 32 1.84 0.57 -2.32
C ILE A 32 2.81 0.54 -3.49
N TYR A 33 3.70 1.53 -3.54
CA TYR A 33 4.74 1.62 -4.54
C TYR A 33 6.07 1.23 -3.93
N TYR A 34 6.86 0.48 -4.66
CA TYR A 34 8.16 -0.02 -4.23
C TYR A 34 9.23 0.47 -5.19
N SER A 35 10.38 0.82 -4.67
CA SER A 35 11.52 1.16 -5.51
C SER A 35 12.81 0.76 -4.83
N ASP A 36 13.89 0.69 -5.62
CA ASP A 36 15.22 0.54 -5.06
C ASP A 36 15.68 1.90 -4.50
N GLU A 37 16.80 1.92 -3.79
CA GLU A 37 17.28 3.14 -3.16
C GLU A 37 17.62 4.23 -4.18
N LYS A 38 17.85 3.87 -5.42
CA LYS A 38 18.17 4.84 -6.49
C LYS A 38 16.93 5.29 -7.24
N ARG A 39 15.78 4.73 -6.93
CA ARG A 39 14.49 5.08 -7.55
C ARG A 39 14.47 4.91 -9.06
N ARG A 40 15.20 3.92 -9.55
CA ARG A 40 15.28 3.67 -11.00
C ARG A 40 14.04 2.97 -11.53
N PHE A 41 13.43 2.14 -10.70
CA PHE A 41 12.26 1.36 -11.08
C PHE A 41 11.22 1.46 -9.98
N TRP A 42 9.95 1.45 -10.38
CA TRP A 42 8.85 1.45 -9.43
C TRP A 42 7.95 0.28 -9.74
N GLU A 43 7.57 -0.43 -8.70
CA GLU A 43 6.58 -1.49 -8.77
C GLU A 43 5.40 -1.07 -7.93
N VAL A 44 4.20 -1.51 -8.29
CA VAL A 44 2.99 -1.08 -7.60
C VAL A 44 2.08 -2.25 -7.30
N ASN A 45 1.51 -2.24 -6.11
CA ASN A 45 0.42 -3.12 -5.72
C ASN A 45 -0.78 -2.27 -5.36
N GLY A 46 -1.96 -2.76 -5.71
CA GLY A 46 -3.22 -2.10 -5.46
C GLY A 46 -4.09 -2.09 -6.70
N PRO A 47 -5.25 -1.46 -6.64
CA PRO A 47 -5.76 -0.74 -5.48
C PRO A 47 -6.26 -1.67 -4.39
N TYR A 48 -5.90 -1.36 -3.16
CA TYR A 48 -6.47 -2.02 -2.00
C TYR A 48 -7.78 -1.30 -1.66
N LEU A 49 -8.80 -2.05 -1.27
CA LEU A 49 -10.11 -1.51 -0.97
C LEU A 49 -10.69 -0.71 -2.14
N LEU A 50 -10.67 -1.32 -3.31
CA LEU A 50 -11.21 -0.70 -4.51
C LEU A 50 -12.64 -0.24 -4.27
N GLY A 51 -12.95 1.00 -4.64
CA GLY A 51 -14.27 1.58 -4.43
C GLY A 51 -14.41 2.34 -3.12
N SER A 52 -13.40 2.29 -2.26
CA SER A 52 -13.39 3.05 -1.01
C SER A 52 -12.46 4.24 -1.14
N ILE A 53 -12.75 5.28 -0.36
CA ILE A 53 -11.88 6.44 -0.28
C ILE A 53 -10.86 6.15 0.82
N VAL A 54 -9.59 6.03 0.45
CA VAL A 54 -8.53 5.79 1.41
C VAL A 54 -7.94 7.13 1.81
N HIS A 55 -8.03 7.45 3.11
CA HIS A 55 -7.57 8.73 3.61
C HIS A 55 -6.14 8.70 4.09
N HIS A 56 -5.71 7.56 4.63
CA HIS A 56 -4.40 7.50 5.26
C HIS A 56 -3.91 6.07 5.34
N MET A 57 -2.60 5.87 5.14
CA MET A 57 -1.95 4.58 5.29
C MET A 57 -0.65 4.78 6.05
N ILE A 58 -0.34 3.88 6.97
CA ILE A 58 0.93 3.90 7.69
C ILE A 58 1.53 2.51 7.73
N LEU A 59 2.84 2.43 7.54
CA LEU A 59 3.60 1.20 7.71
C LEU A 59 4.25 1.23 9.09
N ASP A 60 4.07 0.16 9.86
CA ASP A 60 4.69 0.05 11.18
C ASP A 60 6.19 -0.12 11.00
N PRO A 61 7.01 0.82 11.51
CA PRO A 61 8.45 0.73 11.33
C PRO A 61 9.10 -0.39 12.14
N ARG A 62 8.40 -0.96 13.10
CA ARG A 62 8.96 -2.00 13.94
C ARG A 62 9.14 -3.32 13.22
N ASP A 63 8.18 -3.69 12.36
CA ASP A 63 8.27 -4.94 11.61
C ASP A 63 8.34 -4.73 10.10
N SER A 64 8.11 -3.52 9.65
CA SER A 64 8.13 -3.14 8.22
C SER A 64 7.17 -3.98 7.36
N LYS A 65 6.10 -4.48 7.94
CA LYS A 65 5.11 -5.23 7.18
C LYS A 65 3.67 -5.03 7.64
N THR A 66 3.43 -4.52 8.84
CA THR A 66 2.09 -4.22 9.31
C THR A 66 1.68 -2.85 8.79
N ILE A 67 0.53 -2.79 8.12
CA ILE A 67 0.01 -1.56 7.55
C ILE A 67 -1.36 -1.30 8.15
N LEU A 68 -1.61 -0.05 8.56
CA LEU A 68 -2.92 0.41 8.96
C LEU A 68 -3.45 1.33 7.88
N MET A 69 -4.74 1.23 7.60
CA MET A 69 -5.38 2.03 6.56
C MET A 69 -6.69 2.57 7.09
N ALA A 70 -6.85 3.89 7.04
CA ALA A 70 -8.12 4.55 7.37
C ALA A 70 -8.87 4.81 6.08
N ALA A 71 -10.09 4.31 5.98
CA ALA A 71 -10.86 4.41 4.75
C ALA A 71 -12.32 4.68 5.02
N GLN A 72 -12.97 5.33 4.05
CA GLN A 72 -14.41 5.55 4.05
C GLN A 72 -15.02 4.54 3.12
N THR A 73 -15.75 3.58 3.64
CA THR A 73 -16.40 2.54 2.84
C THR A 73 -17.84 2.93 2.55
N LYS A 74 -18.38 2.40 1.46
CA LYS A 74 -19.76 2.69 1.09
C LYS A 74 -20.75 1.95 1.96
N THR A 75 -20.37 0.78 2.45
CA THR A 75 -21.30 -0.08 3.16
C THR A 75 -21.21 0.07 4.67
N HIS A 76 -20.04 0.42 5.21
CA HIS A 76 -19.84 0.47 6.66
C HIS A 76 -19.33 1.82 7.15
N GLY A 77 -19.23 2.82 6.25
CA GLY A 77 -18.74 4.13 6.64
C GLY A 77 -17.25 4.13 6.95
N PRO A 78 -16.82 5.00 7.87
CA PRO A 78 -15.38 5.10 8.20
C PRO A 78 -14.91 3.86 8.95
N MET A 79 -13.78 3.30 8.51
CA MET A 79 -13.22 2.09 9.10
C MET A 79 -11.70 2.14 9.09
N ILE A 80 -11.11 1.37 10.01
CA ILE A 80 -9.67 1.15 10.05
C ILE A 80 -9.43 -0.30 9.67
N PHE A 81 -8.57 -0.51 8.69
CA PHE A 81 -8.16 -1.83 8.26
C PHE A 81 -6.71 -2.08 8.63
N LYS A 82 -6.38 -3.33 8.90
CA LYS A 82 -5.03 -3.71 9.27
C LYS A 82 -4.58 -4.89 8.43
N SER A 83 -3.37 -4.82 7.93
CA SER A 83 -2.70 -5.94 7.30
C SER A 83 -1.44 -6.25 8.08
N VAL A 84 -1.22 -7.53 8.40
CA VAL A 84 0.00 -7.95 9.10
C VAL A 84 0.95 -8.67 8.15
N ASP A 85 0.63 -8.70 6.87
CA ASP A 85 1.38 -9.41 5.85
C ASP A 85 1.64 -8.53 4.64
N PHE A 86 1.89 -7.26 4.90
CA PHE A 86 2.28 -6.26 3.91
C PHE A 86 1.28 -6.14 2.76
N GLY A 87 -0.01 -6.17 3.11
CA GLY A 87 -1.07 -5.92 2.15
C GLY A 87 -1.68 -7.16 1.52
N MET A 88 -1.21 -8.35 1.88
CA MET A 88 -1.79 -9.57 1.31
C MET A 88 -3.21 -9.80 1.80
N ASN A 89 -3.45 -9.61 3.08
CA ASN A 89 -4.77 -9.74 3.69
C ASN A 89 -5.07 -8.55 4.57
N TRP A 90 -6.34 -8.18 4.62
CA TRP A 90 -6.82 -7.02 5.38
C TRP A 90 -7.99 -7.43 6.28
N VAL A 91 -7.99 -6.94 7.49
CA VAL A 91 -9.09 -7.16 8.44
C VAL A 91 -9.61 -5.87 9.02
#